data_e8e56b09ad146af62c013bb7b16cd2a2
#
_entry.id   e8e56b09ad146af62c013bb7b16cd2a2
#
_cell.length_a   1.000
_cell.length_b   1.000
_cell.length_c   1.000
_cell.angle_alpha   90.00
_cell.angle_beta   90.00
_cell.angle_gamma   90.00
#
_symmetry.space_group_name_H-M   'P 1'
#
loop_
_entity.id
_entity.type
_entity.pdbx_description
1 polymer ?
#
loop_
_entity_poly.entity_id
_entity_poly.type
_entity_poly.pdbx_seq_one_letter_code
_entity_poly.pdbx_strand_id
1 'polypeptide(L)'
;MKVKALLLTFVLLTSLFVGCTQQPAPTPAPEPTTPPQTTPPETTPDVVTTASIVDNVEDFEEAISNTGTWIIATVNDLSTDKELVLDGEFKNGKKDDAGKDIIQRKIALYTQDENRNVTARFTLTAPKLTINSPNARIQSGTFKGDVYVSAANFELVDATVDGNVFFTTDDAKATFKMDDKSKVTGKQELKK
;
A
#
# COMPACT_ATOMS: atom_id res chain seq x y z
N MET A 1 34.42 44.45 20.93
CA MET A 1 34.76 44.96 22.31
C MET A 1 34.64 43.79 23.27
N LYS A 2 35.82 43.41 23.81
CA LYS A 2 36.12 43.03 25.22
C LYS A 2 35.24 41.89 25.80
N VAL A 3 35.74 40.62 25.86
CA VAL A 3 36.64 40.06 26.90
C VAL A 3 35.99 40.04 28.30
N LYS A 4 35.78 38.85 28.89
CA LYS A 4 36.54 38.40 30.07
C LYS A 4 36.18 37.00 30.48
N ALA A 5 37.23 36.17 30.52
CA ALA A 5 37.37 34.92 31.23
C ALA A 5 37.33 35.12 32.74
N LEU A 6 36.90 34.09 33.49
CA LEU A 6 37.39 33.89 34.86
C LEU A 6 37.43 32.39 35.20
N LEU A 7 38.66 31.93 35.33
CA LEU A 7 39.10 30.72 36.03
C LEU A 7 38.87 30.85 37.53
N LEU A 8 38.49 29.80 38.20
CA LEU A 8 39.00 29.55 39.58
C LEU A 8 38.95 28.03 39.88
N THR A 9 40.15 27.53 40.05
CA THR A 9 40.61 26.30 40.69
C THR A 9 40.32 26.31 42.19
N PHE A 10 40.16 25.12 42.81
CA PHE A 10 40.73 24.72 44.11
C PHE A 10 40.21 23.35 44.52
N VAL A 11 41.04 22.43 44.66
CA VAL A 11 41.87 21.74 45.68
C VAL A 11 41.25 20.46 46.27
N LEU A 12 41.95 19.45 46.02
CA LEU A 12 42.33 18.17 46.66
C LEU A 12 41.94 18.03 48.15
N LEU A 13 41.32 16.93 48.52
CA LEU A 13 41.63 16.22 49.79
C LEU A 13 41.43 14.74 49.67
N THR A 14 42.50 13.99 49.93
CA THR A 14 42.65 12.58 50.08
C THR A 14 42.09 12.07 51.39
N SER A 15 41.41 10.91 51.38
CA SER A 15 41.38 10.02 52.57
C SER A 15 41.26 8.56 52.15
N LEU A 16 42.31 7.86 52.37
CA LEU A 16 42.41 6.40 52.29
C LEU A 16 41.71 5.78 53.52
N PHE A 17 40.77 4.90 53.31
CA PHE A 17 40.40 3.85 54.29
C PHE A 17 40.37 2.49 53.61
N VAL A 18 41.33 1.70 53.94
CA VAL A 18 41.38 0.23 53.68
C VAL A 18 40.47 -0.44 54.70
N GLY A 19 39.46 -1.13 54.22
CA GLY A 19 38.61 -2.01 55.02
C GLY A 19 38.26 -3.24 54.22
N CYS A 20 39.04 -4.31 54.38
CA CYS A 20 38.67 -5.63 53.86
C CYS A 20 37.51 -6.19 54.74
N THR A 21 36.32 -6.28 54.13
CA THR A 21 35.28 -7.20 54.62
C THR A 21 34.95 -8.16 53.50
N GLN A 22 35.19 -9.46 53.78
CA GLN A 22 34.81 -10.57 52.91
C GLN A 22 33.28 -10.55 52.72
N GLN A 23 32.87 -10.36 51.49
CA GLN A 23 31.48 -10.47 51.06
C GLN A 23 31.16 -11.95 50.81
N PRO A 24 30.11 -12.53 51.38
CA PRO A 24 29.66 -13.89 51.08
C PRO A 24 29.31 -13.97 49.58
N ALA A 25 29.63 -15.11 48.96
CA ALA A 25 29.29 -15.39 47.58
C ALA A 25 27.79 -15.20 47.31
N PRO A 26 27.40 -14.57 46.20
CA PRO A 26 26.00 -14.44 45.85
C PRO A 26 25.41 -15.83 45.52
N THR A 27 24.30 -16.13 46.18
CA THR A 27 23.43 -17.26 45.85
C THR A 27 23.01 -17.13 44.38
N PRO A 28 23.03 -18.23 43.57
CA PRO A 28 22.55 -18.16 42.20
C PRO A 28 21.09 -17.69 42.18
N ALA A 29 20.83 -16.64 41.39
CA ALA A 29 19.49 -16.20 41.11
C ALA A 29 18.70 -17.33 40.41
N PRO A 30 17.42 -17.54 40.73
CA PRO A 30 16.61 -18.51 40.00
C PRO A 30 16.51 -18.06 38.52
N GLU A 31 16.71 -19.02 37.61
CA GLU A 31 16.48 -18.84 36.16
C GLU A 31 15.10 -18.22 35.94
N PRO A 32 14.99 -17.22 35.08
CA PRO A 32 13.68 -16.69 34.70
C PRO A 32 12.91 -17.79 33.99
N THR A 33 11.91 -18.34 34.65
CA THR A 33 10.89 -19.17 34.00
C THR A 33 10.15 -18.28 33.00
N THR A 34 10.39 -18.53 31.72
CA THR A 34 9.63 -17.96 30.62
C THR A 34 8.13 -18.25 30.86
N PRO A 35 7.28 -17.22 30.90
CA PRO A 35 5.84 -17.48 30.96
C PRO A 35 5.41 -18.31 29.75
N PRO A 36 4.41 -19.18 29.85
CA PRO A 36 3.88 -19.86 28.68
C PRO A 36 3.43 -18.82 27.68
N GLN A 37 4.00 -18.86 26.48
CA GLN A 37 3.60 -18.05 25.36
C GLN A 37 2.17 -18.48 24.98
N THR A 38 1.17 -17.78 25.51
CA THR A 38 -0.18 -17.89 25.01
C THR A 38 -0.15 -17.40 23.58
N THR A 39 -0.22 -18.33 22.65
CA THR A 39 -0.54 -18.05 21.24
C THR A 39 -1.80 -17.17 21.25
N PRO A 40 -1.77 -15.96 20.68
CA PRO A 40 -3.00 -15.20 20.50
C PRO A 40 -3.97 -16.06 19.69
N PRO A 41 -5.29 -16.02 19.95
CA PRO A 41 -6.24 -16.68 19.09
C PRO A 41 -6.01 -16.14 17.67
N GLU A 42 -5.95 -17.06 16.70
CA GLU A 42 -5.99 -16.73 15.28
C GLU A 42 -7.27 -15.92 15.04
N THR A 43 -7.14 -14.60 15.15
CA THR A 43 -8.14 -13.71 14.61
C THR A 43 -8.05 -13.87 13.09
N THR A 44 -9.08 -14.49 12.50
CA THR A 44 -9.37 -14.32 11.08
C THR A 44 -9.09 -12.87 10.73
N PRO A 45 -8.23 -12.57 9.72
CA PRO A 45 -7.90 -11.19 9.41
C PRO A 45 -9.19 -10.44 9.14
N ASP A 46 -9.57 -9.56 10.03
CA ASP A 46 -10.57 -8.55 9.73
C ASP A 46 -10.01 -7.74 8.55
N VAL A 47 -10.84 -7.55 7.54
CA VAL A 47 -10.49 -7.03 6.22
C VAL A 47 -9.49 -5.89 6.35
N VAL A 48 -8.25 -6.15 5.95
CA VAL A 48 -7.17 -5.17 5.99
C VAL A 48 -7.52 -4.05 5.02
N THR A 49 -7.94 -2.91 5.54
CA THR A 49 -8.22 -1.69 4.76
C THR A 49 -6.94 -0.96 4.35
N THR A 50 -5.79 -1.61 4.52
CA THR A 50 -4.46 -1.05 4.26
C THR A 50 -4.15 -1.11 2.77
N ALA A 51 -3.56 -0.04 2.23
CA ALA A 51 -3.03 -0.04 0.86
C ALA A 51 -1.77 -0.90 0.79
N SER A 52 -1.63 -1.72 -0.27
CA SER A 52 -0.35 -2.26 -0.67
C SER A 52 0.44 -1.16 -1.39
N ILE A 53 1.56 -0.74 -0.81
CA ILE A 53 2.50 0.18 -1.46
C ILE A 53 3.56 -0.69 -2.13
N VAL A 54 3.68 -0.58 -3.44
CA VAL A 54 4.53 -1.45 -4.26
C VAL A 54 5.50 -0.62 -5.11
N ASP A 55 6.72 -1.09 -5.22
CA ASP A 55 7.81 -0.45 -5.97
C ASP A 55 8.44 -1.37 -7.03
N ASN A 56 7.97 -2.59 -7.13
CA ASN A 56 8.41 -3.59 -8.11
C ASN A 56 7.23 -4.38 -8.68
N VAL A 57 7.49 -5.12 -9.75
CA VAL A 57 6.46 -5.85 -10.51
C VAL A 57 5.95 -7.06 -9.75
N GLU A 58 6.81 -7.79 -9.05
CA GLU A 58 6.47 -9.00 -8.31
C GLU A 58 5.46 -8.68 -7.19
N ASP A 59 5.72 -7.66 -6.39
CA ASP A 59 4.81 -7.20 -5.34
C ASP A 59 3.51 -6.64 -5.93
N PHE A 60 3.59 -5.99 -7.10
CA PHE A 60 2.41 -5.53 -7.82
C PHE A 60 1.53 -6.69 -8.28
N GLU A 61 2.12 -7.74 -8.88
CA GLU A 61 1.40 -8.96 -9.32
C GLU A 61 0.72 -9.64 -8.12
N GLU A 62 1.39 -9.75 -6.98
CA GLU A 62 0.78 -10.28 -5.75
C GLU A 62 -0.38 -9.40 -5.26
N ALA A 63 -0.17 -8.08 -5.21
CA ALA A 63 -1.16 -7.13 -4.72
C ALA A 63 -2.43 -7.07 -5.58
N ILE A 64 -2.36 -7.29 -6.90
CA ILE A 64 -3.54 -7.34 -7.79
C ILE A 64 -4.25 -8.69 -7.81
N SER A 65 -3.68 -9.73 -7.20
CA SER A 65 -4.27 -11.07 -7.13
C SER A 65 -5.52 -11.09 -6.23
N ASN A 66 -6.20 -12.24 -6.18
CA ASN A 66 -7.36 -12.46 -5.31
C ASN A 66 -7.02 -12.58 -3.81
N THR A 67 -5.74 -12.61 -3.47
CA THR A 67 -5.22 -12.61 -2.08
C THR A 67 -4.62 -11.27 -1.68
N GLY A 68 -4.64 -10.27 -2.57
CA GLY A 68 -4.07 -8.95 -2.36
C GLY A 68 -4.91 -8.03 -1.47
N THR A 69 -4.93 -6.73 -1.80
CA THR A 69 -5.65 -5.69 -1.04
C THR A 69 -6.56 -4.85 -1.94
N TRP A 70 -7.43 -4.03 -1.34
CA TRP A 70 -8.36 -3.22 -2.12
C TRP A 70 -7.69 -2.00 -2.78
N ILE A 71 -6.59 -1.44 -2.22
CA ILE A 71 -5.76 -0.41 -2.86
C ILE A 71 -4.38 -0.97 -3.17
N ILE A 72 -3.96 -0.82 -4.40
CA ILE A 72 -2.61 -1.09 -4.87
C ILE A 72 -2.02 0.26 -5.30
N ALA A 73 -1.02 0.77 -4.58
CA ALA A 73 -0.41 2.07 -4.82
C ALA A 73 1.04 1.88 -5.28
N THR A 74 1.36 2.33 -6.49
CA THR A 74 2.75 2.35 -6.98
C THR A 74 3.44 3.63 -6.53
N VAL A 75 4.77 3.56 -6.31
CA VAL A 75 5.60 4.70 -5.93
C VAL A 75 6.67 5.02 -6.97
N ASN A 76 6.67 4.31 -8.08
CA ASN A 76 7.51 4.50 -9.26
C ASN A 76 6.82 3.94 -10.51
N ASP A 77 7.45 4.12 -11.67
CA ASP A 77 7.04 3.47 -12.91
C ASP A 77 7.33 1.98 -12.84
N LEU A 78 6.39 1.15 -13.30
CA LEU A 78 6.52 -0.30 -13.39
C LEU A 78 6.35 -0.76 -14.83
N SER A 79 7.13 -1.78 -15.23
CA SER A 79 7.05 -2.35 -16.57
C SER A 79 7.24 -3.86 -16.53
N THR A 80 6.38 -4.59 -17.24
CA THR A 80 6.45 -6.04 -17.38
C THR A 80 6.02 -6.48 -18.77
N ASP A 81 6.55 -7.62 -19.22
CA ASP A 81 6.11 -8.28 -20.45
C ASP A 81 4.98 -9.31 -20.20
N LYS A 82 4.58 -9.49 -18.93
CA LYS A 82 3.50 -10.38 -18.56
C LYS A 82 2.14 -9.71 -18.69
N GLU A 83 1.11 -10.51 -18.98
CA GLU A 83 -0.27 -10.08 -18.83
C GLU A 83 -0.63 -9.97 -17.32
N LEU A 84 -1.33 -8.91 -16.96
CA LEU A 84 -1.76 -8.64 -15.59
C LEU A 84 -3.26 -8.94 -15.43
N VAL A 85 -3.65 -9.40 -14.24
CA VAL A 85 -5.07 -9.69 -13.92
C VAL A 85 -5.40 -9.08 -12.56
N LEU A 86 -6.30 -8.10 -12.54
CA LEU A 86 -6.89 -7.57 -11.31
C LEU A 86 -8.09 -8.42 -10.94
N ASP A 87 -7.96 -9.24 -9.90
CA ASP A 87 -8.94 -10.24 -9.51
C ASP A 87 -9.35 -10.12 -8.04
N GLY A 88 -10.52 -10.69 -7.71
CA GLY A 88 -11.05 -10.75 -6.36
C GLY A 88 -11.95 -9.56 -5.97
N GLU A 89 -12.71 -9.78 -4.90
CA GLU A 89 -13.65 -8.80 -4.34
C GLU A 89 -13.18 -8.36 -2.96
N PHE A 90 -12.92 -7.06 -2.80
CA PHE A 90 -12.39 -6.51 -1.56
C PHE A 90 -13.27 -5.37 -1.06
N LYS A 91 -13.54 -5.37 0.23
CA LYS A 91 -14.26 -4.27 0.90
C LYS A 91 -13.35 -3.05 0.99
N ASN A 92 -13.88 -1.87 0.64
CA ASN A 92 -13.13 -0.61 0.73
C ASN A 92 -13.24 0.09 2.09
N GLY A 93 -13.81 -0.59 3.09
CA GLY A 93 -14.02 -0.05 4.44
C GLY A 93 -15.20 0.93 4.56
N LYS A 94 -15.96 1.14 3.50
CA LYS A 94 -17.15 1.98 3.49
C LYS A 94 -18.41 1.14 3.34
N LYS A 95 -19.55 1.72 3.72
CA LYS A 95 -20.86 1.14 3.54
C LYS A 95 -21.70 2.02 2.62
N ASP A 96 -22.61 1.39 1.88
CA ASP A 96 -23.63 2.08 1.10
C ASP A 96 -24.77 2.58 2.01
N ASP A 97 -25.77 3.26 1.42
CA ASP A 97 -26.92 3.82 2.14
C ASP A 97 -27.79 2.74 2.81
N ALA A 98 -27.68 1.48 2.39
CA ALA A 98 -28.33 0.33 2.98
C ALA A 98 -27.50 -0.36 4.08
N GLY A 99 -26.29 0.17 4.38
CA GLY A 99 -25.38 -0.38 5.38
C GLY A 99 -24.58 -1.60 4.90
N LYS A 100 -24.62 -1.93 3.60
CA LYS A 100 -23.84 -3.02 2.99
C LYS A 100 -22.42 -2.56 2.69
N ASP A 101 -21.43 -3.45 2.88
CA ASP A 101 -20.06 -3.18 2.54
C ASP A 101 -19.89 -2.90 1.03
N ILE A 102 -19.17 -1.84 0.70
CA ILE A 102 -18.87 -1.49 -0.69
C ILE A 102 -17.63 -2.28 -1.14
N ILE A 103 -17.80 -3.08 -2.19
CA ILE A 103 -16.72 -3.78 -2.86
C ILE A 103 -16.05 -2.83 -3.85
N GLN A 104 -14.71 -2.75 -3.82
CA GLN A 104 -13.92 -1.93 -4.74
C GLN A 104 -12.48 -2.42 -4.81
N ARG A 105 -11.85 -2.30 -5.97
CA ARG A 105 -10.40 -2.40 -6.15
C ARG A 105 -9.87 -1.11 -6.77
N LYS A 106 -8.69 -0.66 -6.33
CA LYS A 106 -8.09 0.55 -6.87
C LYS A 106 -6.61 0.36 -7.17
N ILE A 107 -6.24 0.54 -8.44
CA ILE A 107 -4.86 0.72 -8.85
C ILE A 107 -4.59 2.24 -8.81
N ALA A 108 -3.73 2.66 -7.89
CA ALA A 108 -3.36 4.05 -7.68
C ALA A 108 -1.96 4.28 -8.26
N LEU A 109 -1.88 4.94 -9.41
CA LEU A 109 -0.62 5.23 -10.11
C LEU A 109 -0.10 6.62 -9.74
N TYR A 110 -0.05 6.94 -8.43
CA TYR A 110 0.33 8.24 -7.94
C TYR A 110 0.73 8.22 -6.47
N THR A 111 1.46 9.25 -6.05
CA THR A 111 1.63 9.63 -4.65
C THR A 111 0.85 10.90 -4.35
N GLN A 112 0.56 11.15 -3.07
CA GLN A 112 -0.17 12.32 -2.60
C GLN A 112 0.41 12.84 -1.28
N ASP A 113 0.22 14.15 -1.04
CA ASP A 113 0.54 14.78 0.24
C ASP A 113 -0.56 14.55 1.31
N GLU A 114 -0.37 15.09 2.51
CA GLU A 114 -1.32 15.02 3.62
C GLU A 114 -2.69 15.65 3.28
N ASN A 115 -2.72 16.61 2.37
CA ASN A 115 -3.93 17.28 1.88
C ASN A 115 -4.59 16.53 0.71
N ARG A 116 -4.07 15.35 0.34
CA ARG A 116 -4.51 14.52 -0.79
C ARG A 116 -4.25 15.15 -2.18
N ASN A 117 -3.34 16.11 -2.27
CA ASN A 117 -2.88 16.60 -3.57
C ASN A 117 -1.93 15.58 -4.19
N VAL A 118 -2.12 15.28 -5.47
CA VAL A 118 -1.22 14.39 -6.21
C VAL A 118 0.15 15.05 -6.33
N THR A 119 1.20 14.39 -5.82
CA THR A 119 2.58 14.89 -5.82
C THR A 119 3.43 14.26 -6.93
N ALA A 120 3.12 13.03 -7.32
CA ALA A 120 3.75 12.37 -8.46
C ALA A 120 2.75 11.44 -9.15
N ARG A 121 2.97 11.17 -10.44
CA ARG A 121 2.19 10.24 -11.27
C ARG A 121 3.12 9.24 -11.91
N PHE A 122 2.67 7.99 -12.02
CA PHE A 122 3.46 6.90 -12.52
C PHE A 122 2.82 6.21 -13.71
N THR A 123 3.66 5.48 -14.44
CA THR A 123 3.24 4.66 -15.57
C THR A 123 3.39 3.18 -15.21
N LEU A 124 2.31 2.44 -15.40
CA LEU A 124 2.32 0.99 -15.40
C LEU A 124 2.28 0.50 -16.85
N THR A 125 3.31 -0.19 -17.29
CA THR A 125 3.40 -0.76 -18.65
C THR A 125 3.25 -2.27 -18.58
N ALA A 126 2.27 -2.80 -19.33
CA ALA A 126 2.10 -4.23 -19.55
C ALA A 126 1.36 -4.45 -20.88
N PRO A 127 1.56 -5.58 -21.57
CA PRO A 127 0.87 -5.84 -22.83
C PRO A 127 -0.66 -5.85 -22.66
N LYS A 128 -1.15 -6.32 -21.51
CA LYS A 128 -2.57 -6.43 -21.22
C LYS A 128 -2.83 -6.37 -19.72
N LEU A 129 -3.92 -5.70 -19.34
CA LEU A 129 -4.51 -5.73 -18.00
C LEU A 129 -5.96 -6.22 -18.09
N THR A 130 -6.27 -7.34 -17.45
CA THR A 130 -7.64 -7.86 -17.34
C THR A 130 -8.26 -7.39 -16.02
N ILE A 131 -9.47 -6.83 -16.06
CA ILE A 131 -10.24 -6.34 -14.92
C ILE A 131 -11.39 -7.31 -14.66
N ASN A 132 -11.22 -8.20 -13.68
CA ASN A 132 -12.25 -9.14 -13.20
C ASN A 132 -12.93 -8.67 -11.92
N SER A 133 -12.32 -7.70 -11.22
CA SER A 133 -12.87 -7.16 -9.99
C SER A 133 -13.98 -6.15 -10.27
N PRO A 134 -15.19 -6.27 -9.68
CA PRO A 134 -16.24 -5.28 -9.82
C PRO A 134 -15.86 -3.96 -9.12
N ASN A 135 -16.38 -2.85 -9.62
CA ASN A 135 -16.11 -1.50 -9.14
C ASN A 135 -14.60 -1.16 -9.10
N ALA A 136 -13.84 -1.75 -10.01
CA ALA A 136 -12.42 -1.49 -10.13
C ALA A 136 -12.17 -0.06 -10.63
N ARG A 137 -11.05 0.53 -10.21
CA ARG A 137 -10.65 1.89 -10.59
C ARG A 137 -9.15 1.95 -10.89
N ILE A 138 -8.79 2.64 -11.97
CA ILE A 138 -7.43 3.16 -12.17
C ILE A 138 -7.46 4.64 -11.89
N GLN A 139 -6.55 5.13 -11.06
CA GLN A 139 -6.54 6.52 -10.61
C GLN A 139 -5.16 7.17 -10.77
N SER A 140 -5.17 8.38 -11.35
CA SER A 140 -4.11 9.40 -11.34
C SER A 140 -2.75 8.95 -11.88
N GLY A 141 -2.70 8.44 -13.11
CA GLY A 141 -1.45 8.07 -13.79
C GLY A 141 -1.74 7.49 -15.16
N THR A 142 -0.82 6.68 -15.68
CA THR A 142 -0.95 6.09 -17.02
C THR A 142 -0.80 4.58 -16.96
N PHE A 143 -1.76 3.87 -17.52
CA PHE A 143 -1.57 2.47 -17.92
C PHE A 143 -1.25 2.43 -19.41
N LYS A 144 -0.12 1.82 -19.75
CA LYS A 144 0.33 1.65 -21.14
C LYS A 144 0.17 0.20 -21.58
N GLY A 145 -0.80 -0.04 -22.45
CA GLY A 145 -1.20 -1.35 -22.96
C GLY A 145 -2.72 -1.44 -23.12
N ASP A 146 -3.22 -2.65 -23.43
CA ASP A 146 -4.65 -2.89 -23.64
C ASP A 146 -5.34 -3.33 -22.33
N VAL A 147 -6.49 -2.74 -22.03
CA VAL A 147 -7.33 -3.10 -20.88
C VAL A 147 -8.51 -3.94 -21.33
N TYR A 148 -8.71 -5.10 -20.72
CA TYR A 148 -9.85 -5.99 -20.96
C TYR A 148 -10.74 -6.00 -19.73
N VAL A 149 -11.98 -5.56 -19.87
CA VAL A 149 -12.92 -5.39 -18.75
C VAL A 149 -14.03 -6.42 -18.85
N SER A 150 -14.09 -7.31 -17.86
CA SER A 150 -15.15 -8.33 -17.72
C SER A 150 -16.17 -7.97 -16.64
N ALA A 151 -15.76 -7.17 -15.65
CA ALA A 151 -16.59 -6.81 -14.51
C ALA A 151 -17.31 -5.47 -14.71
N ALA A 152 -18.43 -5.31 -14.01
CA ALA A 152 -19.21 -4.08 -14.01
C ALA A 152 -18.54 -2.93 -13.25
N ASN A 153 -18.92 -1.70 -13.60
CA ASN A 153 -18.56 -0.46 -12.92
C ASN A 153 -17.05 -0.17 -12.89
N PHE A 154 -16.31 -0.55 -13.93
CA PHE A 154 -14.92 -0.11 -14.06
C PHE A 154 -14.86 1.41 -14.25
N GLU A 155 -13.92 2.08 -13.57
CA GLU A 155 -13.76 3.53 -13.63
C GLU A 155 -12.33 3.95 -13.96
N LEU A 156 -12.20 5.00 -14.76
CA LEU A 156 -10.99 5.80 -14.88
C LEU A 156 -11.21 7.14 -14.19
N VAL A 157 -10.32 7.51 -13.27
CA VAL A 157 -10.38 8.77 -12.53
C VAL A 157 -9.04 9.49 -12.65
N ASP A 158 -9.01 10.61 -13.38
CA ASP A 158 -7.79 11.38 -13.62
C ASP A 158 -6.65 10.51 -14.17
N ALA A 159 -6.98 9.52 -15.01
CA ALA A 159 -6.08 8.47 -15.48
C ALA A 159 -6.07 8.36 -17.00
N THR A 160 -4.94 7.93 -17.56
CA THR A 160 -4.81 7.66 -18.99
C THR A 160 -4.62 6.16 -19.22
N VAL A 161 -5.37 5.60 -20.18
CA VAL A 161 -5.05 4.33 -20.82
C VAL A 161 -4.42 4.64 -22.17
N ASP A 162 -3.10 4.41 -22.27
CA ASP A 162 -2.37 4.52 -23.52
C ASP A 162 -2.41 3.18 -24.27
N GLY A 163 -3.55 2.92 -24.88
CA GLY A 163 -3.94 1.67 -25.52
C GLY A 163 -5.45 1.59 -25.69
N ASN A 164 -5.96 0.39 -25.89
CA ASN A 164 -7.38 0.15 -26.10
C ASN A 164 -8.08 -0.29 -24.79
N VAL A 165 -9.38 -0.06 -24.71
CA VAL A 165 -10.26 -0.64 -23.68
C VAL A 165 -11.26 -1.56 -24.37
N PHE A 166 -11.14 -2.85 -24.10
CA PHE A 166 -12.03 -3.89 -24.62
C PHE A 166 -12.95 -4.38 -23.51
N PHE A 167 -14.25 -4.35 -23.76
CA PHE A 167 -15.26 -4.90 -22.85
C PHE A 167 -15.62 -6.31 -23.32
N THR A 168 -15.62 -7.27 -22.40
CA THR A 168 -15.97 -8.68 -22.75
C THR A 168 -17.43 -9.00 -22.50
N THR A 169 -18.17 -8.09 -21.82
CA THR A 169 -19.60 -8.18 -21.56
C THR A 169 -20.30 -6.88 -21.87
N ASP A 170 -21.60 -6.97 -22.21
CA ASP A 170 -22.42 -5.77 -22.45
C ASP A 170 -22.57 -4.94 -21.17
N ASP A 171 -22.66 -5.57 -20.00
CA ASP A 171 -22.75 -4.91 -18.70
C ASP A 171 -21.47 -4.15 -18.36
N ALA A 172 -20.30 -4.73 -18.57
CA ALA A 172 -19.02 -4.04 -18.38
C ALA A 172 -18.94 -2.76 -19.24
N LYS A 173 -19.41 -2.82 -20.49
CA LYS A 173 -19.44 -1.66 -21.38
C LYS A 173 -20.47 -0.62 -20.95
N ALA A 174 -21.66 -1.03 -20.57
CA ALA A 174 -22.75 -0.14 -20.18
C ALA A 174 -22.49 0.61 -18.87
N THR A 175 -21.70 -0.02 -17.97
CA THR A 175 -21.41 0.52 -16.64
C THR A 175 -20.04 1.18 -16.52
N PHE A 176 -19.23 1.18 -17.60
CA PHE A 176 -17.93 1.85 -17.62
C PHE A 176 -18.08 3.37 -17.45
N LYS A 177 -17.21 3.96 -16.62
CA LYS A 177 -17.18 5.39 -16.35
C LYS A 177 -15.79 5.97 -16.52
N MET A 178 -15.76 7.22 -16.90
CA MET A 178 -14.54 7.99 -17.09
C MET A 178 -14.84 9.46 -16.75
N ASP A 179 -14.00 10.09 -15.93
CA ASP A 179 -14.13 11.52 -15.63
C ASP A 179 -13.53 12.39 -16.76
N ASP A 180 -13.75 13.69 -16.67
CA ASP A 180 -13.31 14.67 -17.70
C ASP A 180 -11.78 14.79 -17.80
N LYS A 181 -11.04 14.29 -16.80
CA LYS A 181 -9.57 14.31 -16.78
C LYS A 181 -8.96 13.02 -17.31
N SER A 182 -9.78 11.98 -17.48
CA SER A 182 -9.33 10.68 -17.94
C SER A 182 -9.34 10.58 -19.46
N LYS A 183 -8.50 9.71 -20.01
CA LYS A 183 -8.35 9.52 -21.44
C LYS A 183 -8.07 8.06 -21.79
N VAL A 184 -8.66 7.61 -22.89
CA VAL A 184 -8.27 6.40 -23.62
C VAL A 184 -7.74 6.83 -24.98
N THR A 185 -6.48 6.46 -25.32
CA THR A 185 -5.87 6.91 -26.60
C THR A 185 -6.30 6.04 -27.76
N GLY A 186 -6.64 4.79 -27.51
CA GLY A 186 -7.09 3.82 -28.50
C GLY A 186 -8.62 3.70 -28.55
N LYS A 187 -9.07 2.52 -28.94
CA LYS A 187 -10.49 2.21 -29.10
C LYS A 187 -11.16 1.81 -27.78
N GLN A 188 -12.46 1.96 -27.73
CA GLN A 188 -13.33 1.49 -26.66
C GLN A 188 -14.42 0.61 -27.30
N GLU A 189 -14.19 -0.70 -27.32
CA GLU A 189 -14.99 -1.66 -28.09
C GLU A 189 -15.46 -2.85 -27.25
N LEU A 190 -16.66 -3.35 -27.56
CA LEU A 190 -17.09 -4.67 -27.08
C LEU A 190 -16.38 -5.74 -27.91
N LYS A 191 -15.68 -6.65 -27.24
CA LYS A 191 -14.93 -7.74 -27.86
C LYS A 191 -15.33 -9.05 -27.17
N LYS A 192 -16.27 -9.75 -27.79
CA LYS A 192 -16.73 -11.10 -27.33
C LYS A 192 -15.83 -12.19 -27.87
#